data_d9a774a44dadebc9f3cc887beee38e64
#
_entry.id   d9a774a44dadebc9f3cc887beee38e64
#
_cell.length_a   1.000
_cell.length_b   1.000
_cell.length_c   1.000
_cell.angle_alpha   90.00
_cell.angle_beta   90.00
_cell.angle_gamma   90.00
#
_symmetry.space_group_name_H-M   'P 1'
#
loop_
_entity.id
_entity.type
_entity.pdbx_description
1 polymer ?
#
loop_
_entity_poly.entity_id
_entity_poly.type
_entity_poly.pdbx_seq_one_letter_code
_entity_poly.pdbx_strand_id
1 'polypeptide(L)'
;MRLYLRPITEDDGAFIVKWRNSEKVRKHCMTKAPITEESNKKFFKEYVLTGKYKQYMVERIEEETGLVTYPIATVYLKDFDNENKRCELCVFTSSDVEWEFEGQVMAVKLLLEKAFNEFGMHKVYSYVIHNVNEGMEVLKSAGFAIEAVLKSEAVIDGNYTDVYRLCIYNTEDK
;
A
#
# COMPACT_ATOMS: atom_id res chain seq x y z
N MET A 1 -18.49 -5.73 -5.92
CA MET A 1 -17.24 -6.44 -5.49
C MET A 1 -17.09 -6.29 -3.99
N ARG A 2 -16.83 -7.37 -3.28
CA ARG A 2 -16.57 -7.34 -1.84
C ARG A 2 -15.12 -7.73 -1.56
N LEU A 3 -14.40 -6.88 -0.82
CA LEU A 3 -13.00 -7.10 -0.46
C LEU A 3 -12.85 -7.32 1.04
N TYR A 4 -11.78 -8.03 1.40
CA TYR A 4 -11.40 -8.30 2.77
C TYR A 4 -9.90 -8.06 2.95
N LEU A 5 -9.52 -7.45 4.07
CA LEU A 5 -8.12 -7.27 4.47
C LEU A 5 -7.76 -8.29 5.54
N ARG A 6 -6.90 -9.22 5.20
CA ARG A 6 -6.35 -10.22 6.12
C ARG A 6 -4.89 -9.86 6.47
N PRO A 7 -4.50 -9.86 7.75
CA PRO A 7 -3.08 -9.73 8.09
C PRO A 7 -2.23 -10.74 7.32
N ILE A 8 -1.06 -10.33 6.84
CA ILE A 8 -0.17 -11.27 6.14
C ILE A 8 0.43 -12.28 7.12
N THR A 9 0.76 -13.45 6.58
CA THR A 9 1.51 -14.51 7.26
C THR A 9 2.84 -14.75 6.54
N GLU A 10 3.72 -15.56 7.13
CA GLU A 10 4.99 -15.94 6.48
C GLU A 10 4.74 -16.72 5.17
N ASP A 11 3.62 -17.47 5.09
CA ASP A 11 3.25 -18.26 3.90
C ASP A 11 2.88 -17.38 2.69
N ASP A 12 2.49 -16.14 2.91
CA ASP A 12 2.23 -15.18 1.82
C ASP A 12 3.51 -14.71 1.12
N GLY A 13 4.67 -15.05 1.65
CA GLY A 13 5.97 -14.58 1.17
C GLY A 13 6.22 -14.83 -0.31
N ALA A 14 5.80 -15.98 -0.84
CA ALA A 14 5.95 -16.31 -2.26
C ALA A 14 5.19 -15.32 -3.17
N PHE A 15 3.95 -14.94 -2.80
CA PHE A 15 3.17 -13.93 -3.52
C PHE A 15 3.86 -12.56 -3.47
N ILE A 16 4.29 -12.14 -2.27
CA ILE A 16 4.95 -10.85 -2.04
C ILE A 16 6.21 -10.73 -2.92
N VAL A 17 7.08 -11.75 -2.91
CA VAL A 17 8.32 -11.77 -3.70
C VAL A 17 8.02 -11.71 -5.20
N LYS A 18 7.09 -12.54 -5.66
CA LYS A 18 6.69 -12.58 -7.08
C LYS A 18 6.17 -11.22 -7.54
N TRP A 19 5.20 -10.65 -6.81
CA TRP A 19 4.58 -9.39 -7.20
C TRP A 19 5.55 -8.23 -7.13
N ARG A 20 6.32 -8.13 -6.04
CA ARG A 20 7.28 -7.02 -5.82
C ARG A 20 8.38 -7.00 -6.88
N ASN A 21 8.76 -8.15 -7.42
CA ASN A 21 9.78 -8.27 -8.46
C ASN A 21 9.22 -8.08 -9.88
N SER A 22 7.91 -8.07 -10.07
CA SER A 22 7.30 -7.84 -11.38
C SER A 22 7.51 -6.40 -11.85
N GLU A 23 7.61 -6.21 -13.16
CA GLU A 23 7.70 -4.86 -13.77
C GLU A 23 6.47 -4.02 -13.44
N LYS A 24 5.28 -4.65 -13.45
CA LYS A 24 4.00 -4.01 -13.08
C LYS A 24 4.07 -3.28 -11.73
N VAL A 25 4.68 -3.89 -10.73
CA VAL A 25 4.82 -3.31 -9.38
C VAL A 25 6.04 -2.41 -9.29
N ARG A 26 7.18 -2.83 -9.84
CA ARG A 26 8.46 -2.10 -9.74
C ARG A 26 8.40 -0.69 -10.31
N LYS A 27 7.61 -0.46 -11.36
CA LYS A 27 7.45 0.88 -11.95
C LYS A 27 6.92 1.91 -10.94
N HIS A 28 6.15 1.46 -9.94
CA HIS A 28 5.58 2.30 -8.88
C HIS A 28 6.47 2.46 -7.64
N CYS A 29 7.58 1.74 -7.57
CA CYS A 29 8.46 1.75 -6.40
C CYS A 29 9.65 2.68 -6.60
N MET A 30 9.98 3.45 -5.59
CA MET A 30 11.22 4.24 -5.58
C MET A 30 12.47 3.35 -5.54
N THR A 31 12.40 2.21 -4.85
CA THR A 31 13.49 1.21 -4.81
C THR A 31 13.24 0.13 -5.86
N LYS A 32 14.16 -0.01 -6.81
CA LYS A 32 14.05 -0.97 -7.92
C LYS A 32 14.75 -2.31 -7.67
N ALA A 33 15.55 -2.44 -6.61
CA ALA A 33 16.25 -3.68 -6.28
C ALA A 33 15.26 -4.85 -6.11
N PRO A 34 15.53 -6.02 -6.69
CA PRO A 34 14.73 -7.21 -6.48
C PRO A 34 14.85 -7.68 -5.03
N ILE A 35 13.80 -8.32 -4.54
CA ILE A 35 13.80 -8.98 -3.23
C ILE A 35 13.86 -10.50 -3.41
N THR A 36 14.44 -11.20 -2.45
CA THR A 36 14.52 -12.67 -2.39
C THR A 36 13.57 -13.20 -1.32
N GLU A 37 13.27 -14.49 -1.35
CA GLU A 37 12.50 -15.13 -0.28
C GLU A 37 13.18 -14.96 1.07
N GLU A 38 14.51 -15.08 1.14
CA GLU A 38 15.27 -14.89 2.36
C GLU A 38 15.15 -13.46 2.90
N SER A 39 15.36 -12.46 2.01
CA SER A 39 15.19 -11.04 2.39
C SER A 39 13.77 -10.71 2.83
N ASN A 40 12.76 -11.32 2.20
CA ASN A 40 11.37 -11.15 2.57
C ASN A 40 11.04 -11.80 3.93
N LYS A 41 11.55 -13.01 4.21
CA LYS A 41 11.42 -13.66 5.53
C LYS A 41 12.06 -12.82 6.64
N LYS A 42 13.24 -12.27 6.38
CA LYS A 42 13.90 -11.36 7.31
C LYS A 42 13.05 -10.10 7.55
N PHE A 43 12.58 -9.48 6.48
CA PHE A 43 11.68 -8.32 6.57
C PHE A 43 10.41 -8.63 7.37
N PHE A 44 9.75 -9.76 7.11
CA PHE A 44 8.56 -10.17 7.85
C PHE A 44 8.82 -10.23 9.37
N LYS A 45 9.94 -10.85 9.78
CA LYS A 45 10.32 -10.97 11.20
C LYS A 45 10.67 -9.62 11.83
N GLU A 46 11.43 -8.78 11.14
CA GLU A 46 11.97 -7.52 11.69
C GLU A 46 10.97 -6.36 11.66
N TYR A 47 10.01 -6.38 10.75
CA TYR A 47 9.10 -5.26 10.51
C TYR A 47 7.63 -5.60 10.71
N VAL A 48 7.16 -6.75 10.20
CA VAL A 48 5.75 -7.11 10.30
C VAL A 48 5.42 -7.68 11.68
N LEU A 49 6.15 -8.69 12.14
CA LEU A 49 5.93 -9.29 13.46
C LEU A 49 6.18 -8.32 14.62
N THR A 50 7.09 -7.36 14.43
CA THR A 50 7.35 -6.31 15.43
C THR A 50 6.33 -5.18 15.42
N GLY A 51 5.41 -5.18 14.46
CA GLY A 51 4.36 -4.18 14.32
C GLY A 51 4.81 -2.84 13.71
N LYS A 52 6.06 -2.72 13.27
CA LYS A 52 6.55 -1.53 12.54
C LYS A 52 5.83 -1.34 11.21
N TYR A 53 5.43 -2.46 10.59
CA TYR A 53 4.57 -2.51 9.40
C TYR A 53 3.29 -3.24 9.75
N LYS A 54 2.15 -2.65 9.46
CA LYS A 54 0.83 -3.28 9.53
C LYS A 54 0.43 -3.66 8.10
N GLN A 55 0.76 -4.87 7.69
CA GLN A 55 0.59 -5.34 6.31
C GLN A 55 -0.54 -6.35 6.20
N TYR A 56 -1.32 -6.24 5.12
CA TYR A 56 -2.50 -7.05 4.85
C TYR A 56 -2.48 -7.55 3.42
N MET A 57 -2.98 -8.76 3.21
CA MET A 57 -3.41 -9.23 1.90
C MET A 57 -4.81 -8.70 1.62
N VAL A 58 -5.03 -8.26 0.39
CA VAL A 58 -6.36 -7.91 -0.13
C VAL A 58 -6.91 -9.14 -0.82
N GLU A 59 -8.00 -9.67 -0.31
CA GLU A 59 -8.67 -10.84 -0.84
C GLU A 59 -10.06 -10.47 -1.36
N ARG A 60 -10.46 -11.09 -2.47
CA ARG A 60 -11.80 -10.93 -3.03
C ARG A 60 -12.72 -11.96 -2.39
N ILE A 61 -13.92 -11.53 -2.01
CA ILE A 61 -14.99 -12.44 -1.60
C ILE A 61 -15.90 -12.65 -2.79
N GLU A 62 -16.08 -13.91 -3.18
CA GLU A 62 -17.01 -14.29 -4.23
C GLU A 62 -18.45 -14.18 -3.67
N GLU A 63 -19.28 -13.36 -4.33
CA GLU A 63 -20.60 -13.03 -3.81
C GLU A 63 -21.57 -14.22 -3.82
N GLU A 64 -21.45 -15.12 -4.80
CA GLU A 64 -22.33 -16.28 -4.95
C GLU A 64 -22.08 -17.36 -3.88
N THR A 65 -20.82 -17.60 -3.55
CA THR A 65 -20.44 -18.69 -2.63
C THR A 65 -20.07 -18.18 -1.23
N GLY A 66 -19.77 -16.90 -1.08
CA GLY A 66 -19.22 -16.29 0.13
C GLY A 66 -17.79 -16.74 0.43
N LEU A 67 -17.15 -17.48 -0.44
CA LEU A 67 -15.79 -17.96 -0.27
C LEU A 67 -14.78 -16.87 -0.56
N VAL A 68 -13.75 -16.79 0.27
CA VAL A 68 -12.56 -15.96 0.00
C VAL A 68 -11.81 -16.61 -1.15
N THR A 69 -11.58 -15.84 -2.21
CA THR A 69 -10.94 -16.35 -3.39
C THR A 69 -9.45 -16.08 -3.33
N TYR A 70 -8.97 -15.28 -4.20
CA TYR A 70 -7.57 -15.12 -4.54
C TYR A 70 -7.00 -13.83 -3.95
N PRO A 71 -5.77 -13.82 -3.42
CA PRO A 71 -5.14 -12.57 -3.05
C PRO A 71 -4.83 -11.74 -4.30
N ILE A 72 -5.30 -10.49 -4.33
CA ILE A 72 -5.21 -9.59 -5.49
C ILE A 72 -4.24 -8.43 -5.30
N ALA A 73 -3.84 -8.16 -4.07
CA ALA A 73 -2.90 -7.11 -3.73
C ALA A 73 -2.36 -7.29 -2.31
N THR A 74 -1.39 -6.48 -1.94
CA THR A 74 -1.05 -6.23 -0.55
C THR A 74 -1.05 -4.73 -0.27
N VAL A 75 -1.54 -4.35 0.90
CA VAL A 75 -1.61 -2.99 1.40
C VAL A 75 -1.00 -2.92 2.78
N TYR A 76 -0.34 -1.82 3.12
CA TYR A 76 0.29 -1.70 4.43
C TYR A 76 0.41 -0.26 4.91
N LEU A 77 0.48 -0.13 6.24
CA LEU A 77 0.83 1.09 6.94
C LEU A 77 2.22 0.92 7.54
N LYS A 78 3.03 1.96 7.46
CA LYS A 78 4.39 2.03 8.01
C LYS A 78 4.71 3.42 8.53
N ASP A 79 5.92 3.59 9.04
CA ASP A 79 6.44 4.87 9.52
C ASP A 79 5.48 5.57 10.50
N PHE A 80 5.02 4.76 11.49
CA PHE A 80 4.12 5.25 12.54
C PHE A 80 4.83 6.25 13.44
N ASP A 81 4.35 7.48 13.41
CA ASP A 81 4.67 8.53 14.36
C ASP A 81 3.50 8.64 15.36
N ASN A 82 3.61 7.93 16.47
CA ASN A 82 2.54 7.86 17.48
C ASN A 82 2.37 9.16 18.27
N GLU A 83 3.39 10.01 18.32
CA GLU A 83 3.32 11.32 18.97
C GLU A 83 2.51 12.28 18.11
N ASN A 84 2.83 12.40 16.83
CA ASN A 84 2.14 13.28 15.88
C ASN A 84 0.95 12.61 15.18
N LYS A 85 0.62 11.36 15.53
CA LYS A 85 -0.54 10.60 15.01
C LYS A 85 -0.58 10.54 13.49
N ARG A 86 0.53 10.15 12.87
CA ARG A 86 0.63 10.03 11.41
C ARG A 86 1.33 8.73 10.99
N CYS A 87 1.00 8.24 9.79
CA CYS A 87 1.67 7.10 9.18
C CYS A 87 1.63 7.17 7.65
N GLU A 88 2.46 6.36 6.98
CA GLU A 88 2.47 6.20 5.53
C GLU A 88 1.61 5.00 5.12
N LEU A 89 0.80 5.19 4.06
CA LEU A 89 0.02 4.16 3.39
C LEU A 89 0.68 3.78 2.08
N CYS A 90 0.83 2.47 1.87
CA CYS A 90 1.39 1.90 0.65
C CYS A 90 0.51 0.78 0.10
N VAL A 91 0.51 0.64 -1.22
CA VAL A 91 -0.21 -0.40 -1.96
C VAL A 91 0.70 -0.97 -3.04
N PHE A 92 0.72 -2.27 -3.22
CA PHE A 92 1.11 -2.86 -4.49
C PHE A 92 0.21 -4.02 -4.90
N THR A 93 -0.07 -4.09 -6.20
CA THR A 93 -1.02 -5.02 -6.79
C THR A 93 -0.39 -6.38 -7.07
N SER A 94 -1.22 -7.41 -7.24
CA SER A 94 -0.80 -8.68 -7.82
C SER A 94 -0.26 -8.49 -9.24
N SER A 95 0.76 -9.25 -9.61
CA SER A 95 1.18 -9.39 -11.01
C SER A 95 0.35 -10.41 -11.77
N ASP A 96 -0.44 -11.22 -11.07
CA ASP A 96 -1.14 -12.38 -11.60
C ASP A 96 -2.60 -12.08 -11.97
N VAL A 97 -3.19 -11.12 -11.25
CA VAL A 97 -4.62 -10.79 -11.38
C VAL A 97 -4.76 -9.29 -11.62
N GLU A 98 -5.57 -8.94 -12.58
CA GLU A 98 -6.03 -7.56 -12.74
C GLU A 98 -7.18 -7.30 -11.75
N TRP A 99 -7.20 -6.11 -11.18
CA TRP A 99 -8.30 -5.66 -10.36
C TRP A 99 -8.75 -4.25 -10.77
N GLU A 100 -10.04 -4.06 -10.69
CA GLU A 100 -10.68 -2.86 -11.16
C GLU A 100 -10.30 -1.64 -10.32
N PHE A 101 -10.41 -0.47 -10.91
CA PHE A 101 -10.11 0.80 -10.26
C PHE A 101 -10.88 0.98 -8.95
N GLU A 102 -12.19 0.67 -8.96
CA GLU A 102 -13.05 0.76 -7.77
C GLU A 102 -12.58 -0.17 -6.65
N GLY A 103 -12.08 -1.34 -6.99
CA GLY A 103 -11.50 -2.27 -6.03
C GLY A 103 -10.23 -1.72 -5.38
N GLN A 104 -9.38 -1.05 -6.15
CA GLN A 104 -8.18 -0.39 -5.62
C GLN A 104 -8.55 0.73 -4.65
N VAL A 105 -9.52 1.57 -5.01
CA VAL A 105 -10.04 2.64 -4.15
C VAL A 105 -10.63 2.05 -2.87
N MET A 106 -11.41 0.96 -2.98
CA MET A 106 -11.99 0.27 -1.83
C MET A 106 -10.94 -0.26 -0.86
N ALA A 107 -9.89 -0.89 -1.37
CA ALA A 107 -8.79 -1.42 -0.52
C ALA A 107 -8.07 -0.29 0.24
N VAL A 108 -7.83 0.85 -0.42
CA VAL A 108 -7.27 2.03 0.25
C VAL A 108 -8.20 2.52 1.35
N LYS A 109 -9.51 2.62 1.09
CA LYS A 109 -10.49 3.05 2.11
C LYS A 109 -10.55 2.11 3.31
N LEU A 110 -10.55 0.79 3.08
CA LEU A 110 -10.51 -0.20 4.17
C LEU A 110 -9.23 -0.07 5.02
N LEU A 111 -8.09 0.25 4.40
CA LEU A 111 -6.85 0.48 5.14
C LEU A 111 -6.87 1.81 5.90
N LEU A 112 -7.52 2.85 5.35
CA LEU A 112 -7.74 4.12 6.06
C LEU A 112 -8.62 3.94 7.29
N GLU A 113 -9.69 3.14 7.20
CA GLU A 113 -10.53 2.81 8.37
C GLU A 113 -9.70 2.19 9.50
N LYS A 114 -8.76 1.28 9.15
CA LYS A 114 -7.82 0.73 10.14
C LYS A 114 -6.87 1.80 10.70
N ALA A 115 -6.31 2.65 9.84
CA ALA A 115 -5.41 3.71 10.29
C ALA A 115 -6.08 4.66 11.30
N PHE A 116 -7.31 5.07 11.00
CA PHE A 116 -8.03 6.02 11.83
C PHE A 116 -8.64 5.37 13.07
N ASN A 117 -9.37 4.26 12.90
CA ASN A 117 -10.19 3.67 13.96
C ASN A 117 -9.43 2.67 14.83
N GLU A 118 -8.52 1.86 14.25
CA GLU A 118 -7.76 0.87 15.02
C GLU A 118 -6.45 1.44 15.58
N PHE A 119 -5.73 2.26 14.78
CA PHE A 119 -4.41 2.78 15.16
C PHE A 119 -4.44 4.24 15.64
N GLY A 120 -5.59 4.91 15.60
CA GLY A 120 -5.77 6.27 16.12
C GLY A 120 -4.92 7.31 15.41
N MET A 121 -4.70 7.14 14.12
CA MET A 121 -3.95 8.12 13.33
C MET A 121 -4.84 9.31 12.98
N HIS A 122 -4.29 10.51 13.06
CA HIS A 122 -4.92 11.75 12.62
C HIS A 122 -4.67 12.01 11.14
N LYS A 123 -3.46 11.68 10.66
CA LYS A 123 -3.01 11.95 9.29
C LYS A 123 -2.42 10.69 8.65
N VAL A 124 -2.87 10.37 7.44
CA VAL A 124 -2.27 9.34 6.60
C VAL A 124 -1.72 9.98 5.34
N TYR A 125 -0.48 9.64 4.97
CA TYR A 125 0.15 10.15 3.76
C TYR A 125 0.65 9.00 2.87
N SER A 126 0.86 9.29 1.59
CA SER A 126 1.39 8.35 0.61
C SER A 126 2.23 9.09 -0.42
N TYR A 127 3.14 8.38 -1.08
CA TYR A 127 3.99 8.93 -2.13
C TYR A 127 3.67 8.34 -3.48
N VAL A 128 3.70 9.18 -4.53
CA VAL A 128 3.52 8.78 -5.93
C VAL A 128 4.62 9.39 -6.78
N ILE A 129 5.31 8.58 -7.56
CA ILE A 129 6.31 9.04 -8.53
C ILE A 129 5.60 9.85 -9.63
N HIS A 130 6.15 10.98 -10.02
CA HIS A 130 5.54 11.96 -10.93
C HIS A 130 4.95 11.35 -12.22
N ASN A 131 5.62 10.38 -12.82
CA ASN A 131 5.21 9.79 -14.09
C ASN A 131 4.27 8.58 -13.96
N VAL A 132 3.71 8.31 -12.77
CA VAL A 132 2.86 7.15 -12.49
C VAL A 132 1.47 7.62 -12.07
N ASN A 133 0.62 7.89 -13.07
CA ASN A 133 -0.70 8.52 -12.83
C ASN A 133 -1.73 7.59 -12.17
N GLU A 134 -1.68 6.28 -12.40
CA GLU A 134 -2.68 5.34 -11.87
C GLU A 134 -2.81 5.42 -10.34
N GLY A 135 -1.69 5.39 -9.61
CA GLY A 135 -1.69 5.50 -8.15
C GLY A 135 -2.22 6.84 -7.64
N MET A 136 -1.96 7.90 -8.39
CA MET A 136 -2.45 9.26 -8.09
C MET A 136 -3.98 9.31 -8.10
N GLU A 137 -4.60 8.76 -9.15
CA GLU A 137 -6.06 8.79 -9.31
C GLU A 137 -6.76 7.91 -8.27
N VAL A 138 -6.19 6.75 -7.94
CA VAL A 138 -6.71 5.87 -6.87
C VAL A 138 -6.70 6.60 -5.52
N LEU A 139 -5.59 7.23 -5.16
CA LEU A 139 -5.48 7.96 -3.88
C LEU A 139 -6.44 9.16 -3.83
N LYS A 140 -6.54 9.95 -4.91
CA LYS A 140 -7.49 11.07 -4.98
C LYS A 140 -8.94 10.59 -4.83
N SER A 141 -9.31 9.50 -5.50
CA SER A 141 -10.65 8.90 -5.39
C SER A 141 -10.95 8.32 -4.00
N ALA A 142 -9.89 7.97 -3.26
CA ALA A 142 -10.02 7.58 -1.85
C ALA A 142 -10.07 8.78 -0.88
N GLY A 143 -9.92 10.02 -1.38
CA GLY A 143 -10.04 11.25 -0.60
C GLY A 143 -8.71 11.96 -0.29
N PHE A 144 -7.58 11.47 -0.78
CA PHE A 144 -6.29 12.15 -0.60
C PHE A 144 -6.20 13.43 -1.44
N ALA A 145 -5.50 14.43 -0.91
CA ALA A 145 -5.12 15.64 -1.63
C ALA A 145 -3.58 15.75 -1.72
N ILE A 146 -3.09 16.39 -2.78
CA ILE A 146 -1.66 16.67 -2.91
C ILE A 146 -1.27 17.68 -1.82
N GLU A 147 -0.30 17.29 -1.00
CA GLU A 147 0.25 18.13 0.08
C GLU A 147 1.53 18.83 -0.37
N ALA A 148 2.39 18.11 -1.10
CA ALA A 148 3.67 18.63 -1.53
C ALA A 148 4.17 17.96 -2.80
N VAL A 149 5.06 18.65 -3.50
CA VAL A 149 5.87 18.10 -4.59
C VAL A 149 7.33 18.13 -4.15
N LEU A 150 7.90 16.94 -3.96
CA LEU A 150 9.29 16.76 -3.57
C LEU A 150 10.14 16.74 -4.84
N LYS A 151 10.92 17.81 -5.04
CA LYS A 151 11.70 18.01 -6.26
C LYS A 151 12.92 17.10 -6.29
N SER A 152 13.10 16.37 -7.41
CA SER A 152 14.27 15.51 -7.62
C SER A 152 14.49 14.48 -6.51
N GLU A 153 13.40 13.96 -5.93
CA GLU A 153 13.40 13.11 -4.71
C GLU A 153 13.86 11.69 -5.00
N ALA A 154 13.61 11.17 -6.19
CA ALA A 154 13.94 9.81 -6.57
C ALA A 154 14.79 9.76 -7.84
N VAL A 155 15.60 8.70 -7.98
CA VAL A 155 16.29 8.37 -9.23
C VAL A 155 15.58 7.20 -9.90
N ILE A 156 14.92 7.48 -11.01
CA ILE A 156 14.20 6.49 -11.80
C ILE A 156 14.86 6.37 -13.17
N ASP A 157 15.36 5.19 -13.49
CA ASP A 157 16.05 4.89 -14.75
C ASP A 157 17.19 5.91 -15.06
N GLY A 158 17.94 6.27 -14.02
CA GLY A 158 19.07 7.19 -14.09
C GLY A 158 18.70 8.69 -14.11
N ASN A 159 17.40 9.03 -14.04
CA ASN A 159 16.95 10.41 -14.05
C ASN A 159 16.37 10.83 -12.70
N TYR A 160 16.71 12.04 -12.26
CA TYR A 160 16.06 12.65 -11.10
C TYR A 160 14.58 12.91 -11.41
N THR A 161 13.71 12.43 -10.54
CA THR A 161 12.26 12.47 -10.73
C THR A 161 11.59 13.04 -9.49
N ASP A 162 10.61 13.92 -9.71
CA ASP A 162 9.79 14.45 -8.63
C ASP A 162 8.87 13.39 -8.03
N VAL A 163 8.55 13.53 -6.77
CA VAL A 163 7.62 12.67 -6.06
C VAL A 163 6.52 13.52 -5.43
N TYR A 164 5.27 13.16 -5.67
CA TYR A 164 4.13 13.77 -4.99
C TYR A 164 3.93 13.12 -3.63
N ARG A 165 3.74 13.94 -2.62
CA ARG A 165 3.20 13.52 -1.34
C ARG A 165 1.73 13.91 -1.28
N LEU A 166 0.86 12.92 -1.06
CA LEU A 166 -0.57 13.12 -0.83
C LEU A 166 -0.89 12.80 0.61
N CYS A 167 -1.91 13.44 1.16
CA CYS A 167 -2.38 13.14 2.51
C CYS A 167 -3.91 13.19 2.61
N ILE A 168 -4.40 12.55 3.67
CA ILE A 168 -5.79 12.60 4.12
C ILE A 168 -5.80 12.69 5.65
N TYR A 169 -6.79 13.39 6.20
CA TYR A 169 -6.97 13.56 7.63
C TYR A 169 -8.19 12.82 8.13
N ASN A 170 -8.13 12.35 9.39
CA ASN A 170 -9.32 11.87 10.07
C ASN A 170 -10.27 13.05 10.32
N THR A 171 -11.48 12.97 9.79
CA THR A 171 -12.50 14.04 9.93
C THR A 171 -13.25 13.99 11.25
N GLU A 172 -13.10 12.90 12.02
CA GLU A 172 -13.76 12.71 13.31
C GLU A 172 -12.96 13.32 14.49
N ASP A 173 -11.71 13.72 14.24
CA ASP A 173 -10.84 14.35 15.22
C ASP A 173 -11.11 15.87 15.38
N LYS A 174 -12.39 16.25 15.58
CA LYS A 174 -12.77 17.64 15.88
C LYS A 174 -13.19 17.85 17.30
#